data_df17940f4d8a4da28ddff87a21f66acb
#
_entry.id   df17940f4d8a4da28ddff87a21f66acb
#
_cell.length_a   1.000
_cell.length_b   1.000
_cell.length_c   1.000
_cell.angle_alpha   90.00
_cell.angle_beta   90.00
_cell.angle_gamma   90.00
#
_symmetry.space_group_name_H-M   'P 1'
#
loop_
_entity.id
_entity.type
_entity.pdbx_description
1 polymer ?
#
loop_
_entity_poly.entity_id
_entity_poly.type
_entity_poly.pdbx_seq_one_letter_code
_entity_poly.pdbx_strand_id
1 'polypeptide(L)'
;MKIFDAHFHIIDFNYEVKENNGYMPPSYLTKDYQEETQDMNIAGGAIVSGSFQGFDQQYLLKALSDLGSDFCGVTQLPYSVSDEEIVSLNDKGVRALRFNVKRSGSENLAHLSDFAKRVYDLVGWHSELYIDSMHLPDIEETILSLPAVSIDHLGLSKEGLPYLLRLVDKGVHVKATGFSRVDLNVQDALKEIYQANPDALMFGTDLPSTRAPKRFTSEDIQLVQDTFDETAANKIFYQNAKEWYRK
;
A
#
# COMPACT_ATOMS: atom_id res chain seq x y z
N MET A 1 17.16 -12.43 4.25
CA MET A 1 15.72 -12.70 4.11
C MET A 1 15.24 -12.04 2.82
N LYS A 2 14.29 -12.65 2.09
CA LYS A 2 13.66 -12.01 0.92
C LYS A 2 12.64 -10.97 1.37
N ILE A 3 12.51 -9.88 0.61
CA ILE A 3 11.52 -8.83 0.85
C ILE A 3 10.65 -8.67 -0.41
N PHE A 4 9.34 -8.70 -0.26
CA PHE A 4 8.38 -8.12 -1.18
C PHE A 4 8.00 -6.76 -0.63
N ASP A 5 8.47 -5.68 -1.27
CA ASP A 5 8.18 -4.31 -0.82
C ASP A 5 6.74 -3.94 -1.14
N ALA A 6 5.83 -4.07 -0.18
CA ALA A 6 4.40 -3.89 -0.41
C ALA A 6 3.97 -2.42 -0.57
N HIS A 7 4.88 -1.45 -0.44
CA HIS A 7 4.54 -0.04 -0.55
C HIS A 7 5.75 0.86 -0.82
N PHE A 8 5.89 1.32 -2.04
CA PHE A 8 6.81 2.39 -2.40
C PHE A 8 6.25 3.23 -3.55
N HIS A 9 6.84 4.38 -3.82
CA HIS A 9 6.38 5.31 -4.84
C HIS A 9 7.47 5.55 -5.89
N ILE A 10 7.06 5.78 -7.13
CA ILE A 10 7.92 6.31 -8.19
C ILE A 10 7.36 7.67 -8.60
N ILE A 11 8.21 8.68 -8.71
CA ILE A 11 7.84 10.06 -8.99
C ILE A 11 8.70 10.56 -10.13
N ASP A 12 8.15 10.48 -11.34
CA ASP A 12 8.82 10.88 -12.58
C ASP A 12 8.15 12.12 -13.17
N PHE A 13 8.87 13.25 -13.18
CA PHE A 13 8.38 14.52 -13.70
C PHE A 13 8.30 14.58 -15.24
N ASN A 14 8.65 13.51 -15.96
CA ASN A 14 8.29 13.36 -17.35
C ASN A 14 6.79 13.08 -17.56
N TYR A 15 6.08 12.76 -16.48
CA TYR A 15 4.64 12.54 -16.41
C TYR A 15 3.96 13.56 -15.52
N GLU A 16 2.64 13.52 -15.44
CA GLU A 16 1.89 14.46 -14.63
C GLU A 16 2.15 14.25 -13.12
N VAL A 17 2.71 15.28 -12.47
CA VAL A 17 2.83 15.37 -11.01
C VAL A 17 2.17 16.67 -10.57
N LYS A 18 1.18 16.57 -9.70
CA LYS A 18 0.39 17.70 -9.21
C LYS A 18 0.76 18.05 -7.78
N GLU A 19 0.77 19.34 -7.48
CA GLU A 19 0.78 19.78 -6.09
C GLU A 19 -0.48 19.26 -5.37
N ASN A 20 -0.29 18.72 -4.19
CA ASN A 20 -1.40 18.26 -3.36
C ASN A 20 -1.29 18.88 -1.97
N ASN A 21 -2.25 19.72 -1.60
CA ASN A 21 -2.30 20.42 -0.31
C ASN A 21 -0.98 21.17 0.01
N GLY A 22 -0.47 21.96 -0.92
CA GLY A 22 0.75 22.75 -0.77
C GLY A 22 2.06 21.93 -0.81
N TYR A 23 2.00 20.67 -1.21
CA TYR A 23 3.16 19.79 -1.28
C TYR A 23 3.42 19.30 -2.69
N MET A 24 4.64 19.54 -3.16
CA MET A 24 5.20 18.94 -4.38
C MET A 24 6.29 17.96 -3.96
N PRO A 25 6.18 16.67 -4.31
CA PRO A 25 7.20 15.68 -3.95
C PRO A 25 8.49 15.89 -4.75
N PRO A 26 9.66 15.48 -4.24
CA PRO A 26 10.86 15.39 -5.04
C PRO A 26 10.74 14.28 -6.09
N SER A 27 11.55 14.38 -7.16
CA SER A 27 11.69 13.29 -8.13
C SER A 27 12.28 12.05 -7.44
N TYR A 28 11.75 10.87 -7.81
CA TYR A 28 12.25 9.58 -7.36
C TYR A 28 11.94 8.52 -8.42
N LEU A 29 12.96 8.15 -9.16
CA LEU A 29 12.84 7.29 -10.32
C LEU A 29 13.08 5.81 -9.95
N THR A 30 12.79 4.90 -10.86
CA THR A 30 13.07 3.46 -10.69
C THR A 30 14.54 3.17 -10.39
N LYS A 31 15.46 3.92 -11.02
CA LYS A 31 16.90 3.80 -10.74
C LYS A 31 17.25 4.22 -9.30
N ASP A 32 16.63 5.28 -8.81
CA ASP A 32 16.88 5.78 -7.44
C ASP A 32 16.40 4.73 -6.41
N TYR A 33 15.24 4.11 -6.67
CA TYR A 33 14.74 3.00 -5.86
C TYR A 33 15.69 1.79 -5.90
N GLN A 34 16.15 1.38 -7.08
CA GLN A 34 17.07 0.25 -7.23
C GLN A 34 18.42 0.50 -6.54
N GLU A 35 18.96 1.72 -6.67
CA GLU A 35 20.21 2.13 -5.99
C GLU A 35 20.05 2.12 -4.46
N GLU A 36 18.93 2.64 -3.95
CA GLU A 36 18.69 2.73 -2.51
C GLU A 36 18.40 1.36 -1.87
N THR A 37 17.83 0.44 -2.62
CA THR A 37 17.47 -0.90 -2.14
C THR A 37 18.48 -1.99 -2.53
N GLN A 38 19.61 -1.64 -3.14
CA GLN A 38 20.58 -2.60 -3.69
C GLN A 38 21.12 -3.60 -2.65
N ASP A 39 21.24 -3.18 -1.40
CA ASP A 39 21.70 -4.02 -0.29
C ASP A 39 20.54 -4.77 0.42
N MET A 40 19.31 -4.55 -0.04
CA MET A 40 18.14 -5.28 0.42
C MET A 40 17.81 -6.40 -0.56
N ASN A 41 17.48 -7.56 -0.07
CA ASN A 41 17.10 -8.68 -0.94
C ASN A 41 15.65 -8.52 -1.44
N ILE A 42 15.40 -7.46 -2.23
CA ILE A 42 14.09 -7.19 -2.85
C ILE A 42 13.80 -8.25 -3.92
N ALA A 43 12.73 -8.99 -3.73
CA ALA A 43 12.28 -10.06 -4.63
C ALA A 43 10.95 -9.75 -5.34
N GLY A 44 10.54 -8.50 -5.30
CA GLY A 44 9.34 -7.94 -5.91
C GLY A 44 8.77 -6.82 -5.08
N GLY A 45 7.68 -6.20 -5.55
CA GLY A 45 7.05 -5.13 -4.80
C GLY A 45 5.84 -4.49 -5.48
N ALA A 46 5.20 -3.57 -4.77
CA ALA A 46 4.03 -2.84 -5.20
C ALA A 46 4.34 -1.33 -5.31
N ILE A 47 4.30 -0.81 -6.54
CA ILE A 47 4.40 0.63 -6.82
C ILE A 47 3.04 1.25 -6.53
N VAL A 48 2.97 2.15 -5.57
CA VAL A 48 1.71 2.74 -5.11
C VAL A 48 1.56 4.17 -5.62
N SER A 49 0.42 4.48 -6.24
CA SER A 49 0.09 5.84 -6.66
C SER A 49 -0.07 6.77 -5.45
N GLY A 50 0.65 7.88 -5.45
CA GLY A 50 0.53 8.93 -4.44
C GLY A 50 -0.57 9.94 -4.77
N SER A 51 -0.96 10.77 -3.79
CA SER A 51 -1.98 11.82 -3.98
C SER A 51 -1.62 12.88 -5.03
N PHE A 52 -0.35 12.98 -5.37
CA PHE A 52 0.20 13.93 -6.34
C PHE A 52 0.19 13.40 -7.78
N GLN A 53 -0.22 12.18 -8.02
CA GLN A 53 -0.27 11.56 -9.36
C GLN A 53 -1.67 11.56 -9.97
N GLY A 54 -2.69 11.92 -9.17
CA GLY A 54 -4.07 11.94 -9.64
C GLY A 54 -4.47 10.60 -10.27
N PHE A 55 -4.91 10.64 -11.52
CA PHE A 55 -5.36 9.46 -12.27
C PHE A 55 -4.42 9.13 -13.45
N ASP A 56 -3.20 9.68 -13.50
CA ASP A 56 -2.24 9.33 -14.54
C ASP A 56 -1.69 7.91 -14.32
N GLN A 57 -1.74 7.11 -15.37
CA GLN A 57 -1.29 5.72 -15.37
C GLN A 57 0.07 5.54 -16.07
N GLN A 58 0.51 6.51 -16.83
CA GLN A 58 1.65 6.34 -17.74
C GLN A 58 2.97 6.16 -16.99
N TYR A 59 3.20 6.95 -15.94
CA TYR A 59 4.38 6.79 -15.08
C TYR A 59 4.42 5.39 -14.43
N LEU A 60 3.25 4.87 -13.99
CA LEU A 60 3.14 3.56 -13.34
C LEU A 60 3.48 2.43 -14.30
N LEU A 61 2.90 2.48 -15.51
CA LEU A 61 3.17 1.48 -16.55
C LEU A 61 4.64 1.50 -17.00
N LYS A 62 5.24 2.70 -17.10
CA LYS A 62 6.67 2.83 -17.38
C LYS A 62 7.52 2.22 -16.27
N ALA A 63 7.22 2.52 -15.01
CA ALA A 63 7.94 1.99 -13.87
C ALA A 63 7.82 0.46 -13.76
N LEU A 64 6.63 -0.11 -14.01
CA LEU A 64 6.44 -1.57 -14.08
C LEU A 64 7.26 -2.21 -15.20
N SER A 65 7.33 -1.57 -16.36
CA SER A 65 8.17 -2.04 -17.46
C SER A 65 9.66 -2.04 -17.12
N ASP A 66 10.12 -1.04 -16.34
CA ASP A 66 11.53 -0.93 -15.94
C ASP A 66 11.93 -1.93 -14.85
N LEU A 67 11.03 -2.17 -13.88
CA LEU A 67 11.31 -3.03 -12.74
C LEU A 67 11.03 -4.52 -13.02
N GLY A 68 10.18 -4.81 -14.00
CA GLY A 68 9.89 -6.17 -14.45
C GLY A 68 8.73 -6.87 -13.72
N SER A 69 8.49 -8.11 -14.08
CA SER A 69 7.29 -8.89 -13.74
C SER A 69 7.14 -9.28 -12.27
N ASP A 70 8.17 -9.11 -11.45
CA ASP A 70 8.07 -9.34 -10.01
C ASP A 70 7.44 -8.15 -9.25
N PHE A 71 7.23 -7.03 -9.96
CA PHE A 71 6.57 -5.84 -9.44
C PHE A 71 5.15 -5.70 -9.97
N CYS A 72 4.28 -5.08 -9.16
CA CYS A 72 2.92 -4.78 -9.55
C CYS A 72 2.56 -3.32 -9.24
N GLY A 73 1.44 -2.85 -9.81
CA GLY A 73 0.93 -1.51 -9.63
C GLY A 73 -0.27 -1.46 -8.70
N VAL A 74 -0.32 -0.41 -7.89
CA VAL A 74 -1.48 -0.01 -7.09
C VAL A 74 -1.89 1.38 -7.55
N THR A 75 -3.03 1.49 -8.20
CA THR A 75 -3.42 2.69 -8.92
C THR A 75 -4.59 3.44 -8.30
N GLN A 76 -4.75 4.69 -8.68
CA GLN A 76 -5.95 5.50 -8.49
C GLN A 76 -6.63 5.68 -9.84
N LEU A 77 -7.93 5.48 -9.89
CA LEU A 77 -8.74 5.64 -11.10
C LEU A 77 -10.02 6.43 -10.79
N PRO A 78 -10.56 7.18 -11.75
CA PRO A 78 -11.89 7.76 -11.59
C PRO A 78 -12.94 6.65 -11.69
N TYR A 79 -14.06 6.80 -11.00
CA TYR A 79 -15.18 5.84 -11.05
C TYR A 79 -15.73 5.64 -12.48
N SER A 80 -15.58 6.66 -13.33
CA SER A 80 -15.98 6.66 -14.73
C SER A 80 -15.05 5.86 -15.67
N VAL A 81 -13.96 5.28 -15.17
CA VAL A 81 -13.04 4.45 -15.97
C VAL A 81 -13.79 3.29 -16.63
N SER A 82 -13.44 2.95 -17.88
CA SER A 82 -14.09 1.83 -18.56
C SER A 82 -13.60 0.46 -18.09
N ASP A 83 -14.39 -0.57 -18.28
CA ASP A 83 -14.00 -1.95 -17.95
C ASP A 83 -12.83 -2.42 -18.81
N GLU A 84 -12.80 -2.01 -20.08
CA GLU A 84 -11.69 -2.32 -20.99
C GLU A 84 -10.36 -1.71 -20.53
N GLU A 85 -10.40 -0.52 -19.96
CA GLU A 85 -9.21 0.13 -19.42
C GLU A 85 -8.72 -0.59 -18.15
N ILE A 86 -9.62 -1.01 -17.25
CA ILE A 86 -9.28 -1.81 -16.06
C ILE A 86 -8.60 -3.12 -16.48
N VAL A 87 -9.18 -3.85 -17.44
CA VAL A 87 -8.60 -5.09 -17.97
C VAL A 87 -7.23 -4.83 -18.60
N SER A 88 -7.09 -3.77 -19.41
CA SER A 88 -5.82 -3.39 -20.02
C SER A 88 -4.73 -3.07 -18.98
N LEU A 89 -5.08 -2.40 -17.88
CA LEU A 89 -4.17 -2.11 -16.78
C LEU A 89 -3.77 -3.39 -16.02
N ASN A 90 -4.72 -4.29 -15.81
CA ASN A 90 -4.44 -5.60 -15.22
C ASN A 90 -3.41 -6.40 -16.03
N ASP A 91 -3.57 -6.45 -17.35
CA ASP A 91 -2.66 -7.15 -18.26
C ASP A 91 -1.24 -6.56 -18.22
N LYS A 92 -1.12 -5.29 -17.85
CA LYS A 92 0.15 -4.56 -17.71
C LYS A 92 0.73 -4.60 -16.28
N GLY A 93 0.12 -5.39 -15.37
CA GLY A 93 0.68 -5.63 -14.04
C GLY A 93 0.06 -4.82 -12.89
N VAL A 94 -1.01 -4.06 -13.11
CA VAL A 94 -1.76 -3.43 -12.01
C VAL A 94 -2.57 -4.50 -11.26
N ARG A 95 -2.64 -4.40 -9.92
CA ARG A 95 -3.27 -5.43 -9.06
C ARG A 95 -4.19 -4.87 -7.99
N ALA A 96 -4.25 -3.54 -7.81
CA ALA A 96 -5.09 -2.95 -6.79
C ALA A 96 -5.57 -1.55 -7.14
N LEU A 97 -6.73 -1.20 -6.57
CA LEU A 97 -7.31 0.14 -6.60
C LEU A 97 -7.08 0.83 -5.25
N ARG A 98 -6.55 2.06 -5.26
CA ARG A 98 -6.25 2.84 -4.05
C ARG A 98 -7.25 3.97 -3.82
N PHE A 99 -7.71 4.10 -2.58
CA PHE A 99 -8.44 5.26 -2.07
C PHE A 99 -7.58 6.01 -1.04
N ASN A 100 -7.15 7.21 -1.42
CA ASN A 100 -6.31 8.06 -0.58
C ASN A 100 -7.19 9.02 0.24
N VAL A 101 -7.78 8.52 1.30
CA VAL A 101 -8.71 9.28 2.16
C VAL A 101 -7.98 10.35 2.96
N LYS A 102 -6.81 10.01 3.49
CA LYS A 102 -6.03 10.91 4.38
C LYS A 102 -5.51 12.16 3.65
N ARG A 103 -5.17 12.07 2.37
CA ARG A 103 -4.56 13.17 1.59
C ARG A 103 -5.41 13.65 0.44
N SER A 104 -6.50 12.98 0.14
CA SER A 104 -7.29 13.18 -1.08
C SER A 104 -6.49 12.88 -2.36
N GLY A 105 -6.98 13.29 -3.52
CA GLY A 105 -6.29 13.07 -4.81
C GLY A 105 -6.61 11.72 -5.45
N SER A 106 -7.50 10.94 -4.88
CA SER A 106 -8.09 9.72 -5.44
C SER A 106 -9.60 9.86 -5.62
N GLU A 107 -10.26 8.79 -6.01
CA GLU A 107 -11.73 8.74 -6.10
C GLU A 107 -12.39 8.90 -4.72
N ASN A 108 -13.64 9.37 -4.72
CA ASN A 108 -14.42 9.63 -3.52
C ASN A 108 -14.84 8.32 -2.83
N LEU A 109 -14.82 8.31 -1.50
CA LEU A 109 -15.30 7.17 -0.70
C LEU A 109 -16.77 6.79 -0.95
N ALA A 110 -17.59 7.72 -1.43
CA ALA A 110 -18.98 7.41 -1.82
C ALA A 110 -19.05 6.31 -2.89
N HIS A 111 -18.02 6.16 -3.72
CA HIS A 111 -17.94 5.14 -4.75
C HIS A 111 -17.17 3.88 -4.29
N LEU A 112 -16.66 3.84 -3.05
CA LEU A 112 -15.80 2.75 -2.57
C LEU A 112 -16.46 1.38 -2.77
N SER A 113 -17.68 1.19 -2.28
CA SER A 113 -18.34 -0.13 -2.31
C SER A 113 -18.51 -0.65 -3.74
N ASP A 114 -19.10 0.18 -4.60
CA ASP A 114 -19.44 -0.27 -5.96
C ASP A 114 -18.19 -0.42 -6.81
N PHE A 115 -17.23 0.50 -6.66
CA PHE A 115 -16.01 0.46 -7.45
C PHE A 115 -15.07 -0.68 -7.03
N ALA A 116 -14.91 -0.91 -5.73
CA ALA A 116 -14.11 -2.03 -5.21
C ALA A 116 -14.67 -3.38 -5.66
N LYS A 117 -15.99 -3.58 -5.60
CA LYS A 117 -16.65 -4.80 -6.08
C LYS A 117 -16.47 -4.96 -7.59
N ARG A 118 -16.69 -3.88 -8.35
CA ARG A 118 -16.53 -3.88 -9.80
C ARG A 118 -15.13 -4.31 -10.25
N VAL A 119 -14.07 -3.71 -9.69
CA VAL A 119 -12.70 -4.08 -10.08
C VAL A 119 -12.31 -5.48 -9.60
N TYR A 120 -12.85 -5.92 -8.47
CA TYR A 120 -12.63 -7.29 -8.00
C TYR A 120 -13.31 -8.32 -8.90
N ASP A 121 -14.57 -8.09 -9.29
CA ASP A 121 -15.33 -8.99 -10.14
C ASP A 121 -14.74 -9.08 -11.56
N LEU A 122 -14.19 -7.97 -12.08
CA LEU A 122 -13.58 -7.91 -13.41
C LEU A 122 -12.22 -8.61 -13.47
N VAL A 123 -11.33 -8.30 -12.51
CA VAL A 123 -9.89 -8.63 -12.62
C VAL A 123 -9.27 -9.10 -11.29
N GLY A 124 -10.05 -9.25 -10.23
CA GLY A 124 -9.57 -9.72 -8.94
C GLY A 124 -8.77 -8.69 -8.12
N TRP A 125 -8.85 -7.39 -8.46
CA TRP A 125 -8.11 -6.37 -7.71
C TRP A 125 -8.70 -6.17 -6.33
N HIS A 126 -7.82 -6.10 -5.32
CA HIS A 126 -8.19 -5.64 -3.99
C HIS A 126 -8.20 -4.11 -3.89
N SER A 127 -8.76 -3.59 -2.81
CA SER A 127 -8.76 -2.15 -2.50
C SER A 127 -7.78 -1.82 -1.40
N GLU A 128 -7.04 -0.72 -1.55
CA GLU A 128 -6.11 -0.20 -0.56
C GLU A 128 -6.58 1.15 -0.03
N LEU A 129 -6.67 1.28 1.28
CA LEU A 129 -7.16 2.49 1.92
C LEU A 129 -6.04 3.18 2.71
N TYR A 130 -5.69 4.39 2.31
CA TYR A 130 -4.90 5.30 3.15
C TYR A 130 -5.84 6.13 4.00
N ILE A 131 -6.19 5.62 5.16
CA ILE A 131 -7.17 6.19 6.09
C ILE A 131 -6.62 6.14 7.52
N ASP A 132 -7.02 7.10 8.34
CA ASP A 132 -6.78 7.07 9.77
C ASP A 132 -7.75 6.08 10.42
N SER A 133 -7.22 5.15 11.20
CA SER A 133 -8.02 4.09 11.83
C SER A 133 -9.09 4.60 12.82
N MET A 134 -8.98 5.84 13.29
CA MET A 134 -10.04 6.49 14.06
C MET A 134 -11.33 6.65 13.27
N HIS A 135 -11.26 6.73 11.95
CA HIS A 135 -12.42 6.85 11.06
C HIS A 135 -12.95 5.52 10.53
N LEU A 136 -12.33 4.39 10.89
CA LEU A 136 -12.80 3.07 10.47
C LEU A 136 -14.23 2.75 10.94
N PRO A 137 -14.67 3.14 12.15
CA PRO A 137 -16.05 2.91 12.58
C PRO A 137 -17.10 3.49 11.64
N ASP A 138 -16.81 4.62 10.98
CA ASP A 138 -17.75 5.29 10.07
C ASP A 138 -18.01 4.50 8.78
N ILE A 139 -17.09 3.60 8.41
CA ILE A 139 -17.15 2.81 7.18
C ILE A 139 -16.93 1.30 7.42
N GLU A 140 -16.99 0.83 8.66
CA GLU A 140 -16.72 -0.57 9.03
C GLU A 140 -17.60 -1.55 8.23
N GLU A 141 -18.90 -1.32 8.16
CA GLU A 141 -19.84 -2.16 7.40
C GLU A 141 -19.48 -2.19 5.90
N THR A 142 -19.08 -1.04 5.36
CA THR A 142 -18.64 -0.96 3.97
C THR A 142 -17.40 -1.81 3.76
N ILE A 143 -16.36 -1.63 4.57
CA ILE A 143 -15.10 -2.41 4.48
C ILE A 143 -15.37 -3.91 4.56
N LEU A 144 -16.19 -4.34 5.52
CA LEU A 144 -16.53 -5.76 5.71
C LEU A 144 -17.36 -6.34 4.55
N SER A 145 -18.01 -5.49 3.76
CA SER A 145 -18.74 -5.91 2.55
C SER A 145 -17.85 -6.06 1.32
N LEU A 146 -16.59 -5.58 1.38
CA LEU A 146 -15.68 -5.64 0.26
C LEU A 146 -14.97 -7.00 0.19
N PRO A 147 -14.69 -7.49 -1.03
CA PRO A 147 -14.09 -8.82 -1.21
C PRO A 147 -12.65 -8.92 -0.69
N ALA A 148 -11.87 -7.83 -0.77
CA ALA A 148 -10.47 -7.80 -0.32
C ALA A 148 -10.01 -6.36 -0.07
N VAL A 149 -9.47 -6.10 1.14
CA VAL A 149 -9.06 -4.76 1.57
C VAL A 149 -7.74 -4.80 2.33
N SER A 150 -6.90 -3.79 2.11
CA SER A 150 -5.76 -3.50 2.98
C SER A 150 -5.78 -2.05 3.46
N ILE A 151 -5.20 -1.82 4.65
CA ILE A 151 -5.05 -0.50 5.28
C ILE A 151 -3.57 -0.13 5.28
N ASP A 152 -3.26 1.10 4.83
CA ASP A 152 -1.89 1.61 4.80
C ASP A 152 -1.38 2.01 6.19
N HIS A 153 -0.05 1.94 6.38
CA HIS A 153 0.70 2.54 7.49
C HIS A 153 0.14 2.21 8.89
N LEU A 154 -0.12 0.93 9.18
CA LEU A 154 -0.63 0.45 10.48
C LEU A 154 -1.89 1.21 10.96
N GLY A 155 -2.63 1.84 10.05
CA GLY A 155 -3.83 2.62 10.38
C GLY A 155 -3.56 3.95 11.09
N LEU A 156 -2.31 4.41 11.20
CA LEU A 156 -1.82 5.70 11.67
C LEU A 156 -1.99 5.98 13.17
N SER A 157 -3.17 5.78 13.76
CA SER A 157 -3.53 6.31 15.08
C SER A 157 -3.60 5.23 16.15
N LYS A 158 -3.04 5.55 17.33
CA LYS A 158 -3.11 4.68 18.51
C LYS A 158 -4.55 4.44 18.96
N GLU A 159 -5.35 5.49 19.01
CA GLU A 159 -6.75 5.42 19.41
C GLU A 159 -7.59 4.57 18.46
N GLY A 160 -7.21 4.53 17.19
CA GLY A 160 -7.89 3.75 16.15
C GLY A 160 -7.47 2.27 16.10
N LEU A 161 -6.35 1.89 16.75
CA LEU A 161 -5.83 0.52 16.70
C LEU A 161 -6.87 -0.55 17.09
N PRO A 162 -7.69 -0.39 18.14
CA PRO A 162 -8.72 -1.39 18.45
C PRO A 162 -9.75 -1.62 17.34
N TYR A 163 -10.05 -0.58 16.55
CA TYR A 163 -10.94 -0.71 15.38
C TYR A 163 -10.27 -1.46 14.25
N LEU A 164 -9.00 -1.14 14.00
CA LEU A 164 -8.19 -1.84 13.00
C LEU A 164 -8.08 -3.34 13.34
N LEU A 165 -7.79 -3.70 14.60
CA LEU A 165 -7.67 -5.09 15.04
C LEU A 165 -8.95 -5.90 14.79
N ARG A 166 -10.14 -5.32 15.01
CA ARG A 166 -11.41 -5.99 14.70
C ARG A 166 -11.55 -6.31 13.20
N LEU A 167 -11.10 -5.39 12.33
CA LEU A 167 -11.11 -5.61 10.89
C LEU A 167 -10.08 -6.65 10.46
N VAL A 168 -8.90 -6.65 11.08
CA VAL A 168 -7.84 -7.64 10.86
C VAL A 168 -8.31 -9.06 11.20
N ASP A 169 -9.03 -9.22 12.32
CA ASP A 169 -9.66 -10.49 12.70
C ASP A 169 -10.67 -10.98 11.65
N LYS A 170 -11.24 -10.08 10.85
CA LYS A 170 -12.16 -10.36 9.74
C LYS A 170 -11.46 -10.50 8.38
N GLY A 171 -10.13 -10.48 8.33
CA GLY A 171 -9.36 -10.73 7.11
C GLY A 171 -8.89 -9.47 6.38
N VAL A 172 -9.04 -8.28 6.95
CA VAL A 172 -8.44 -7.06 6.40
C VAL A 172 -6.92 -7.12 6.60
N HIS A 173 -6.18 -6.83 5.53
CA HIS A 173 -4.71 -6.79 5.56
C HIS A 173 -4.21 -5.40 5.97
N VAL A 174 -2.97 -5.33 6.44
CA VAL A 174 -2.37 -4.10 6.93
C VAL A 174 -0.94 -3.97 6.40
N LYS A 175 -0.61 -2.82 5.86
CA LYS A 175 0.77 -2.52 5.45
C LYS A 175 1.60 -2.03 6.63
N ALA A 176 2.60 -2.82 6.99
CA ALA A 176 3.63 -2.49 7.97
C ALA A 176 4.69 -1.60 7.30
N THR A 177 4.39 -0.33 7.13
CA THR A 177 5.17 0.64 6.37
C THR A 177 5.01 2.04 6.94
N GLY A 178 5.98 2.94 6.67
CA GLY A 178 5.91 4.33 7.08
C GLY A 178 5.87 4.50 8.59
N PHE A 179 6.72 3.81 9.33
CA PHE A 179 6.70 3.75 10.80
C PHE A 179 6.85 5.11 11.48
N SER A 180 7.44 6.10 10.80
CA SER A 180 7.50 7.46 11.32
C SER A 180 6.21 8.28 11.17
N ARG A 181 5.20 7.76 10.45
CA ARG A 181 3.92 8.44 10.20
C ARG A 181 2.90 8.24 11.29
N VAL A 182 3.11 7.21 12.13
CA VAL A 182 2.13 6.75 13.11
C VAL A 182 2.37 7.37 14.49
N ASP A 183 1.33 7.55 15.27
CA ASP A 183 1.40 8.02 16.65
C ASP A 183 1.21 6.89 17.68
N LEU A 184 1.55 5.67 17.30
CA LEU A 184 1.47 4.46 18.13
C LEU A 184 2.86 3.86 18.35
N ASN A 185 2.98 2.96 19.33
CA ASN A 185 4.16 2.12 19.45
C ASN A 185 4.15 1.08 18.33
N VAL A 186 5.07 1.20 17.38
CA VAL A 186 5.14 0.34 16.20
C VAL A 186 5.32 -1.13 16.58
N GLN A 187 6.23 -1.43 17.51
CA GLN A 187 6.52 -2.80 17.92
C GLN A 187 5.30 -3.48 18.55
N ASP A 188 4.58 -2.76 19.40
CA ASP A 188 3.36 -3.29 20.05
C ASP A 188 2.25 -3.49 19.00
N ALA A 189 2.03 -2.52 18.12
CA ALA A 189 1.03 -2.63 17.07
C ALA A 189 1.31 -3.80 16.11
N LEU A 190 2.57 -4.01 15.71
CA LEU A 190 2.97 -5.16 14.90
C LEU A 190 2.60 -6.48 15.58
N LYS A 191 2.90 -6.61 16.88
CA LYS A 191 2.58 -7.82 17.66
C LYS A 191 1.07 -8.06 17.75
N GLU A 192 0.30 -7.02 18.08
CA GLU A 192 -1.15 -7.11 18.21
C GLU A 192 -1.83 -7.48 16.88
N ILE A 193 -1.41 -6.85 15.77
CA ILE A 193 -1.94 -7.16 14.43
C ILE A 193 -1.58 -8.60 14.03
N TYR A 194 -0.32 -9.01 14.24
CA TYR A 194 0.12 -10.38 13.95
C TYR A 194 -0.62 -11.42 14.79
N GLN A 195 -0.88 -11.10 16.06
CA GLN A 195 -1.65 -11.97 16.95
C GLN A 195 -3.11 -12.11 16.51
N ALA A 196 -3.72 -11.03 16.03
CA ALA A 196 -5.08 -11.04 15.49
C ALA A 196 -5.17 -11.86 14.20
N ASN A 197 -4.20 -11.69 13.29
CA ASN A 197 -4.11 -12.44 12.05
C ASN A 197 -2.65 -12.49 11.54
N PRO A 198 -1.96 -13.64 11.61
CA PRO A 198 -0.57 -13.77 11.15
C PRO A 198 -0.35 -13.51 9.65
N ASP A 199 -1.42 -13.59 8.85
CA ASP A 199 -1.36 -13.41 7.40
C ASP A 199 -1.64 -11.96 6.97
N ALA A 200 -2.02 -11.08 7.92
CA ALA A 200 -2.46 -9.72 7.62
C ALA A 200 -1.32 -8.73 7.32
N LEU A 201 -0.17 -8.83 8.00
CA LEU A 201 0.91 -7.86 7.89
C LEU A 201 1.73 -8.02 6.61
N MET A 202 1.94 -6.92 5.91
CA MET A 202 2.78 -6.84 4.71
C MET A 202 3.77 -5.68 4.87
N PHE A 203 5.06 -5.98 4.89
CA PHE A 203 6.11 -4.97 5.01
C PHE A 203 6.25 -4.15 3.73
N GLY A 204 6.57 -2.86 3.87
CA GLY A 204 6.92 -1.98 2.78
C GLY A 204 7.84 -0.85 3.24
N THR A 205 8.70 -0.36 2.34
CA THR A 205 9.67 0.69 2.64
C THR A 205 9.05 2.08 2.75
N ASP A 206 7.93 2.33 2.08
CA ASP A 206 7.37 3.67 1.91
C ASP A 206 8.32 4.65 1.17
N LEU A 207 9.35 4.15 0.49
CA LEU A 207 10.27 4.99 -0.27
C LEU A 207 9.55 5.80 -1.37
N PRO A 208 9.94 7.05 -1.59
CA PRO A 208 10.98 7.85 -0.93
C PRO A 208 10.53 8.51 0.38
N SER A 209 9.48 8.04 1.03
CA SER A 209 8.93 8.53 2.31
C SER A 209 8.38 9.96 2.20
N THR A 210 7.64 10.24 1.12
CA THR A 210 7.05 11.57 0.88
C THR A 210 6.21 12.02 2.07
N ARG A 211 6.45 13.25 2.58
CA ARG A 211 5.78 13.81 3.77
C ARG A 211 5.95 13.04 5.07
N ALA A 212 6.75 11.98 5.10
CA ALA A 212 7.02 11.28 6.35
C ALA A 212 7.93 12.14 7.25
N PRO A 213 7.72 12.14 8.58
CA PRO A 213 8.60 12.86 9.52
C PRO A 213 10.05 12.39 9.45
N LYS A 214 10.25 11.09 9.22
CA LYS A 214 11.56 10.48 8.96
C LYS A 214 11.46 9.58 7.73
N ARG A 215 12.54 9.59 6.94
CA ARG A 215 12.69 8.66 5.83
C ARG A 215 12.87 7.23 6.35
N PHE A 216 12.44 6.26 5.58
CA PHE A 216 12.75 4.85 5.78
C PHE A 216 14.26 4.61 5.95
N THR A 217 14.62 3.72 6.85
CA THR A 217 16.00 3.26 7.06
C THR A 217 16.03 1.76 7.37
N SER A 218 17.23 1.16 7.37
CA SER A 218 17.41 -0.24 7.78
C SER A 218 16.97 -0.52 9.22
N GLU A 219 16.83 0.51 10.07
CA GLU A 219 16.27 0.38 11.42
C GLU A 219 14.82 -0.13 11.41
N ASP A 220 14.04 0.22 10.38
CA ASP A 220 12.67 -0.26 10.24
C ASP A 220 12.63 -1.77 9.93
N ILE A 221 13.59 -2.28 9.15
CA ILE A 221 13.77 -3.72 8.92
C ILE A 221 14.20 -4.40 10.23
N GLN A 222 15.19 -3.83 10.90
CA GLN A 222 15.70 -4.37 12.15
C GLN A 222 14.62 -4.45 13.23
N LEU A 223 13.74 -3.45 13.33
CA LEU A 223 12.60 -3.44 14.26
C LEU A 223 11.69 -4.65 14.07
N VAL A 224 11.38 -4.99 12.82
CA VAL A 224 10.55 -6.18 12.52
C VAL A 224 11.31 -7.46 12.88
N GLN A 225 12.61 -7.55 12.55
CA GLN A 225 13.44 -8.72 12.87
C GLN A 225 13.60 -8.94 14.37
N ASP A 226 13.74 -7.85 15.14
CA ASP A 226 13.86 -7.92 16.61
C ASP A 226 12.51 -8.23 17.30
N THR A 227 11.40 -8.00 16.59
CA THR A 227 10.05 -8.22 17.12
C THR A 227 9.58 -9.66 16.95
N PHE A 228 9.98 -10.32 15.87
CA PHE A 228 9.46 -11.62 15.44
C PHE A 228 10.55 -12.65 15.23
N ASP A 229 10.20 -13.92 15.40
CA ASP A 229 11.07 -15.02 14.95
C ASP A 229 11.20 -15.05 13.41
N GLU A 230 12.13 -15.86 12.93
CA GLU A 230 12.44 -15.95 11.49
C GLU A 230 11.22 -16.36 10.65
N THR A 231 10.35 -17.22 11.16
CA THR A 231 9.15 -17.68 10.45
C THR A 231 8.13 -16.57 10.30
N ALA A 232 7.81 -15.87 11.39
CA ALA A 232 6.89 -14.74 11.38
C ALA A 232 7.45 -13.56 10.56
N ALA A 233 8.74 -13.24 10.73
CA ALA A 233 9.39 -12.21 9.95
C ALA A 233 9.35 -12.51 8.43
N ASN A 234 9.56 -13.77 8.01
CA ASN A 234 9.47 -14.16 6.60
C ASN A 234 8.03 -14.03 6.05
N LYS A 235 7.01 -14.29 6.85
CA LYS A 235 5.62 -14.01 6.46
C LYS A 235 5.42 -12.52 6.20
N ILE A 236 5.81 -11.67 7.13
CA ILE A 236 5.64 -10.22 7.08
C ILE A 236 6.43 -9.59 5.92
N PHE A 237 7.70 -9.98 5.75
CA PHE A 237 8.55 -9.43 4.71
C PHE A 237 8.24 -9.93 3.29
N TYR A 238 7.68 -11.12 3.15
CA TYR A 238 7.60 -11.71 1.83
C TYR A 238 6.30 -12.47 1.55
N GLN A 239 5.93 -13.47 2.35
CA GLN A 239 4.90 -14.43 1.96
C GLN A 239 3.53 -13.77 1.84
N ASN A 240 3.12 -13.01 2.87
CA ASN A 240 1.82 -12.37 2.92
C ASN A 240 1.59 -11.43 1.73
N ALA A 241 2.55 -10.56 1.44
CA ALA A 241 2.45 -9.64 0.30
C ALA A 241 2.49 -10.38 -1.04
N LYS A 242 3.36 -11.39 -1.18
CA LYS A 242 3.44 -12.19 -2.40
C LYS A 242 2.12 -12.89 -2.72
N GLU A 243 1.45 -13.44 -1.72
CA GLU A 243 0.15 -14.08 -1.88
C GLU A 243 -0.95 -13.06 -2.19
N TRP A 244 -0.93 -11.92 -1.49
CA TRP A 244 -1.90 -10.85 -1.64
C TRP A 244 -1.94 -10.24 -3.05
N TYR A 245 -0.77 -9.96 -3.63
CA TYR A 245 -0.66 -9.30 -4.93
C TYR A 245 -0.67 -10.25 -6.14
N ARG A 246 -0.57 -11.54 -5.94
CA ARG A 246 -0.53 -12.53 -7.03
C ARG A 246 -1.85 -13.29 -7.26
N LYS A 247 -2.89 -12.92 -6.57
CA LYS A 247 -4.22 -13.54 -6.74
C LYS A 247 -4.86 -13.18 -8.07
#